data_672c0380482a7054fc071330a7f4ff9a
#
_entry.id   672c0380482a7054fc071330a7f4ff9a
#
_cell.length_a   1.000
_cell.length_b   1.000
_cell.length_c   1.000
_cell.angle_alpha   90.00
_cell.angle_beta   90.00
_cell.angle_gamma   90.00
#
_symmetry.space_group_name_H-M   'P 1'
#
loop_
_entity.id
_entity.type
_entity.pdbx_description
1 polymer ?
#
loop_
_entity_poly.entity_id
_entity_poly.type
_entity_poly.pdbx_seq_one_letter_code
_entity_poly.pdbx_strand_id
1 'polypeptide(L)'
;MKRRRRGARGAAAAALALTMVTACSSAPAGESSTTAGAASTETITTGLDAPWSVAFHGGTPLVSERDSARILELDTAGSAREVGSIGGTAGGGEGGLLGIAVQDGFLYSYATAGEENRIERRELTRSTGSLGLGLPEVILTGIEAAPIHNGGRIAFGPDGLLYATTGDAGNRGSAQDTTSLSGKILRMTADGAVPEDNPLPGSLVYSYGHRNPQGIAWDAEGTLYSSEFGQNTWDELNVITAGGNYGWPEVEGIAGRNGFIDPVQQWKPVDASPSGIAVSGESVFISNLRGERLREVPLADPRTSTEYLTGEHGRLRDVVSTPDGSLWALTNNTDGRGGPGPDDDRILRVDLGR
;
A
#
# COMPACT_ATOMS: atom_id res chain seq x y z
N MET A 1 -56.39 -23.86 -85.71
CA MET A 1 -56.36 -24.99 -84.75
C MET A 1 -55.24 -24.80 -83.79
N LYS A 2 -55.51 -24.54 -82.52
CA LYS A 2 -54.57 -24.14 -81.50
C LYS A 2 -54.20 -25.36 -80.59
N ARG A 3 -52.93 -25.68 -80.45
CA ARG A 3 -52.44 -26.64 -79.46
C ARG A 3 -51.72 -25.88 -78.35
N ARG A 4 -52.20 -26.01 -77.16
CA ARG A 4 -51.61 -25.52 -75.93
C ARG A 4 -50.44 -26.46 -75.52
N ARG A 5 -49.29 -25.88 -75.17
CA ARG A 5 -48.23 -26.61 -74.47
C ARG A 5 -48.15 -26.06 -73.07
N ARG A 6 -48.24 -26.93 -72.07
CA ARG A 6 -48.05 -26.68 -70.65
C ARG A 6 -46.54 -26.54 -70.35
N GLY A 7 -46.14 -25.43 -69.73
CA GLY A 7 -44.83 -25.29 -69.18
C GLY A 7 -44.75 -25.78 -67.74
N ALA A 8 -43.74 -26.60 -67.46
CA ALA A 8 -43.41 -27.08 -66.09
C ALA A 8 -42.64 -25.99 -65.35
N ARG A 9 -43.10 -25.67 -64.16
CA ARG A 9 -42.40 -24.77 -63.25
C ARG A 9 -41.41 -25.60 -62.43
N GLY A 10 -40.11 -25.41 -62.62
CA GLY A 10 -39.05 -25.90 -61.73
C GLY A 10 -38.92 -24.99 -60.53
N ALA A 11 -39.06 -25.52 -59.35
CA ALA A 11 -38.80 -24.83 -58.10
C ALA A 11 -37.26 -24.94 -57.83
N ALA A 12 -36.60 -23.80 -57.85
CA ALA A 12 -35.23 -23.71 -57.36
C ALA A 12 -35.23 -23.47 -55.83
N ALA A 13 -34.74 -24.44 -55.09
CA ALA A 13 -34.50 -24.27 -53.67
C ALA A 13 -33.18 -23.50 -53.43
N ALA A 14 -33.28 -22.28 -52.96
CA ALA A 14 -32.16 -21.50 -52.50
C ALA A 14 -31.77 -21.93 -51.10
N ALA A 15 -30.62 -22.59 -50.95
CA ALA A 15 -30.00 -22.90 -49.65
C ALA A 15 -29.34 -21.63 -49.11
N LEU A 16 -29.94 -21.04 -48.08
CA LEU A 16 -29.38 -19.93 -47.32
C LEU A 16 -28.30 -20.49 -46.38
N ALA A 17 -27.03 -20.33 -46.68
CA ALA A 17 -25.90 -20.61 -45.79
C ALA A 17 -25.87 -19.50 -44.73
N LEU A 18 -26.28 -19.80 -43.50
CA LEU A 18 -26.16 -18.93 -42.33
C LEU A 18 -24.72 -19.01 -41.82
N THR A 19 -23.87 -18.09 -42.23
CA THR A 19 -22.54 -17.91 -41.63
C THR A 19 -22.73 -17.32 -40.24
N MET A 20 -22.58 -18.13 -39.19
CA MET A 20 -22.40 -17.64 -37.82
C MET A 20 -21.06 -16.92 -37.73
N VAL A 21 -21.09 -15.60 -37.73
CA VAL A 21 -19.97 -14.79 -37.28
C VAL A 21 -19.94 -14.90 -35.78
N THR A 22 -19.04 -15.73 -35.25
CA THR A 22 -18.66 -15.73 -33.82
C THR A 22 -17.94 -14.39 -33.59
N ALA A 23 -18.67 -13.38 -33.15
CA ALA A 23 -18.06 -12.20 -32.57
C ALA A 23 -17.36 -12.64 -31.29
N CYS A 24 -16.03 -12.75 -31.32
CA CYS A 24 -15.23 -12.73 -30.11
C CYS A 24 -15.45 -11.33 -29.48
N SER A 25 -16.43 -11.24 -28.61
CA SER A 25 -16.52 -10.14 -27.67
C SER A 25 -15.31 -10.26 -26.77
N SER A 26 -14.25 -9.47 -27.05
CA SER A 26 -13.24 -9.18 -26.06
C SER A 26 -13.97 -8.46 -24.93
N ALA A 27 -14.11 -9.15 -23.79
CA ALA A 27 -14.55 -8.51 -22.57
C ALA A 27 -13.65 -7.29 -22.32
N PRO A 28 -14.20 -6.16 -21.85
CA PRO A 28 -13.39 -5.03 -21.45
C PRO A 28 -12.39 -5.50 -20.40
N ALA A 29 -11.14 -5.08 -20.51
CA ALA A 29 -10.08 -5.43 -19.58
C ALA A 29 -10.52 -5.05 -18.16
N GLY A 30 -10.79 -6.07 -17.34
CA GLY A 30 -10.57 -6.09 -15.93
C GLY A 30 -11.52 -5.36 -15.00
N GLU A 31 -12.76 -5.79 -14.84
CA GLU A 31 -13.34 -5.70 -13.50
C GLU A 31 -12.77 -6.85 -12.67
N SER A 32 -12.04 -6.50 -11.60
CA SER A 32 -11.54 -7.49 -10.65
C SER A 32 -12.71 -8.18 -9.96
N SER A 33 -12.70 -9.52 -9.93
CA SER A 33 -13.73 -10.26 -9.19
C SER A 33 -13.42 -10.17 -7.69
N THR A 34 -14.41 -9.78 -6.90
CA THR A 34 -14.29 -9.66 -5.44
C THR A 34 -15.32 -10.59 -4.78
N THR A 35 -14.89 -11.32 -3.75
CA THR A 35 -15.74 -12.15 -2.91
C THR A 35 -15.68 -11.66 -1.47
N ALA A 36 -16.74 -11.91 -0.67
CA ALA A 36 -16.70 -11.70 0.77
C ALA A 36 -16.12 -12.94 1.46
N GLY A 37 -15.20 -12.72 2.40
CA GLY A 37 -14.61 -13.75 3.26
C GLY A 37 -15.12 -13.60 4.69
N ALA A 38 -15.08 -14.70 5.45
CA ALA A 38 -15.32 -14.70 6.89
C ALA A 38 -13.98 -14.63 7.63
N ALA A 39 -13.90 -13.78 8.64
CA ALA A 39 -12.76 -13.68 9.54
C ALA A 39 -13.25 -13.45 10.97
N SER A 40 -12.42 -13.77 11.95
CA SER A 40 -12.62 -13.36 13.33
C SER A 40 -11.42 -12.51 13.80
N THR A 41 -11.64 -11.72 14.84
CA THR A 41 -10.59 -10.85 15.38
C THR A 41 -10.45 -11.03 16.89
N GLU A 42 -9.22 -10.91 17.36
CA GLU A 42 -8.85 -10.77 18.77
C GLU A 42 -8.19 -9.42 18.97
N THR A 43 -8.64 -8.65 19.94
CA THR A 43 -8.01 -7.35 20.25
C THR A 43 -6.72 -7.56 21.03
N ILE A 44 -5.60 -7.07 20.48
CA ILE A 44 -4.27 -7.12 21.09
C ILE A 44 -4.04 -5.90 22.00
N THR A 45 -4.40 -4.70 21.54
CA THR A 45 -4.30 -3.45 22.31
C THR A 45 -5.36 -2.46 21.87
N THR A 46 -5.67 -1.51 22.74
CA THR A 46 -6.68 -0.44 22.55
C THR A 46 -6.12 0.91 22.97
N GLY A 47 -6.83 2.00 22.61
CA GLY A 47 -6.54 3.35 23.09
C GLY A 47 -5.29 3.97 22.45
N LEU A 48 -4.94 3.55 21.24
CA LEU A 48 -3.90 4.20 20.43
C LEU A 48 -4.45 5.50 19.82
N ASP A 49 -3.56 6.48 19.59
CA ASP A 49 -3.92 7.80 19.07
C ASP A 49 -3.38 8.00 17.65
N ALA A 50 -4.28 7.96 16.66
CA ALA A 50 -3.94 8.03 15.23
C ALA A 50 -2.71 7.17 14.85
N PRO A 51 -2.68 5.86 15.22
CA PRO A 51 -1.53 5.02 14.97
C PRO A 51 -1.32 4.83 13.47
N TRP A 52 -0.04 4.73 13.04
CA TRP A 52 0.26 4.71 11.61
C TRP A 52 0.99 3.45 11.13
N SER A 53 1.92 2.94 11.89
CA SER A 53 2.76 1.80 11.47
C SER A 53 3.11 0.91 12.64
N VAL A 54 3.28 -0.38 12.37
CA VAL A 54 3.77 -1.39 13.31
C VAL A 54 5.07 -1.99 12.80
N ALA A 55 6.08 -2.09 13.66
CA ALA A 55 7.34 -2.78 13.40
C ALA A 55 7.71 -3.65 14.58
N PHE A 56 8.70 -4.55 14.43
CA PHE A 56 9.10 -5.47 15.48
C PHE A 56 10.59 -5.35 15.78
N HIS A 57 10.94 -5.22 17.07
CA HIS A 57 12.31 -5.38 17.57
C HIS A 57 12.43 -6.71 18.29
N GLY A 58 13.01 -7.72 17.63
CA GLY A 58 12.91 -9.12 18.09
C GLY A 58 11.43 -9.53 18.14
N GLY A 59 10.91 -9.91 19.28
CA GLY A 59 9.47 -10.21 19.43
C GLY A 59 8.64 -9.03 19.97
N THR A 60 9.24 -7.85 20.22
CA THR A 60 8.56 -6.69 20.80
C THR A 60 7.95 -5.83 19.71
N PRO A 61 6.60 -5.65 19.68
CA PRO A 61 5.94 -4.74 18.74
C PRO A 61 6.22 -3.29 19.08
N LEU A 62 6.49 -2.47 18.07
CA LEU A 62 6.61 -1.01 18.15
C LEU A 62 5.52 -0.39 17.28
N VAL A 63 4.88 0.68 17.77
CA VAL A 63 3.81 1.39 17.09
C VAL A 63 4.16 2.87 17.00
N SER A 64 4.02 3.46 15.81
CA SER A 64 4.10 4.92 15.63
C SER A 64 2.73 5.54 15.76
N GLU A 65 2.63 6.66 16.47
CA GLU A 65 1.44 7.51 16.52
C GLU A 65 1.70 8.80 15.76
N ARG A 66 0.87 9.05 14.75
CA ARG A 66 1.09 10.11 13.75
C ARG A 66 1.15 11.50 14.37
N ASP A 67 0.15 11.84 15.18
CA ASP A 67 -0.08 13.20 15.62
C ASP A 67 0.72 13.54 16.90
N SER A 68 0.87 12.58 17.79
CA SER A 68 1.66 12.71 19.01
C SER A 68 3.17 12.55 18.79
N ALA A 69 3.57 12.00 17.65
CA ALA A 69 4.94 11.61 17.31
C ALA A 69 5.57 10.61 18.29
N ARG A 70 4.77 9.88 19.06
CA ARG A 70 5.24 8.87 20.00
C ARG A 70 5.56 7.56 19.31
N ILE A 71 6.56 6.87 19.84
CA ILE A 71 6.81 5.46 19.61
C ILE A 71 6.40 4.71 20.85
N LEU A 72 5.51 3.74 20.68
CA LEU A 72 5.04 2.87 21.77
C LEU A 72 5.63 1.47 21.59
N GLU A 73 5.96 0.78 22.67
CA GLU A 73 6.15 -0.67 22.68
C GLU A 73 4.95 -1.35 23.32
N LEU A 74 4.64 -2.56 22.89
CA LEU A 74 3.62 -3.39 23.50
C LEU A 74 4.27 -4.53 24.27
N ASP A 75 3.79 -4.77 25.50
CA ASP A 75 4.15 -5.95 26.25
C ASP A 75 3.35 -7.19 25.81
N THR A 76 3.62 -8.34 26.39
CA THR A 76 2.95 -9.60 26.05
C THR A 76 1.48 -9.65 26.45
N ALA A 77 1.01 -8.71 27.27
CA ALA A 77 -0.39 -8.53 27.63
C ALA A 77 -1.10 -7.47 26.76
N GLY A 78 -0.38 -6.89 25.78
CA GLY A 78 -0.91 -5.85 24.92
C GLY A 78 -0.90 -4.45 25.53
N SER A 79 -0.29 -4.26 26.72
CA SER A 79 -0.21 -2.93 27.32
C SER A 79 0.81 -2.06 26.60
N ALA A 80 0.39 -0.86 26.19
CA ALA A 80 1.25 0.09 25.50
C ALA A 80 2.07 0.92 26.49
N ARG A 81 3.37 1.10 26.20
CA ARG A 81 4.28 1.97 26.93
C ARG A 81 5.06 2.85 25.95
N GLU A 82 5.19 4.12 26.27
CA GLU A 82 6.01 5.05 25.48
C GLU A 82 7.49 4.68 25.55
N VAL A 83 8.12 4.50 24.41
CA VAL A 83 9.58 4.33 24.22
C VAL A 83 10.27 5.69 24.11
N GLY A 84 9.60 6.64 23.50
CA GLY A 84 10.04 8.02 23.28
C GLY A 84 9.25 8.69 22.17
N SER A 85 9.66 9.90 21.81
CA SER A 85 9.04 10.67 20.72
C SER A 85 10.07 11.13 19.68
N ILE A 86 9.60 11.32 18.45
CA ILE A 86 10.41 11.80 17.33
C ILE A 86 10.33 13.34 17.30
N GLY A 87 11.35 13.98 17.87
CA GLY A 87 11.40 15.42 18.03
C GLY A 87 11.40 16.19 16.69
N GLY A 88 10.75 17.35 16.67
CA GLY A 88 10.64 18.20 15.47
C GLY A 88 9.63 17.69 14.44
N THR A 89 8.85 16.67 14.78
CA THR A 89 7.72 16.23 13.95
C THR A 89 6.62 17.28 13.99
N ALA A 90 6.11 17.66 12.81
CA ALA A 90 4.99 18.55 12.65
C ALA A 90 3.77 17.76 12.20
N GLY A 91 2.81 17.58 13.07
CA GLY A 91 1.51 16.98 12.71
C GLY A 91 0.66 17.95 11.89
N GLY A 92 -0.21 17.42 11.06
CA GLY A 92 -1.20 18.19 10.29
C GLY A 92 -1.56 17.55 8.96
N GLY A 93 -2.85 17.50 8.65
CA GLY A 93 -3.34 16.85 7.44
C GLY A 93 -3.01 15.36 7.43
N GLU A 94 -2.17 14.94 6.47
CA GLU A 94 -1.66 13.56 6.37
C GLU A 94 -0.23 13.43 6.91
N GLY A 95 0.41 14.54 7.27
CA GLY A 95 1.77 14.57 7.82
C GLY A 95 1.81 14.25 9.31
N GLY A 96 3.01 13.95 9.81
CA GLY A 96 3.27 13.57 11.19
C GLY A 96 4.34 12.49 11.27
N LEU A 97 4.33 11.67 12.32
CA LEU A 97 5.14 10.46 12.39
C LEU A 97 4.43 9.33 11.64
N LEU A 98 5.02 8.89 10.53
CA LEU A 98 4.41 7.94 9.62
C LEU A 98 5.02 6.54 9.80
N GLY A 99 5.71 6.03 8.80
CA GLY A 99 6.30 4.70 8.81
C GLY A 99 7.47 4.54 9.78
N ILE A 100 7.56 3.35 10.34
CA ILE A 100 8.72 2.90 11.11
C ILE A 100 9.21 1.56 10.59
N ALA A 101 10.52 1.33 10.71
CA ALA A 101 11.15 0.05 10.42
C ALA A 101 12.27 -0.21 11.44
N VAL A 102 12.61 -1.47 11.66
CA VAL A 102 13.67 -1.85 12.59
C VAL A 102 14.67 -2.72 11.86
N GLN A 103 15.95 -2.36 11.97
CA GLN A 103 17.06 -3.19 11.49
C GLN A 103 18.31 -2.97 12.35
N ASP A 104 19.04 -4.04 12.63
CA ASP A 104 20.35 -4.03 13.31
C ASP A 104 20.37 -3.24 14.63
N GLY A 105 19.25 -3.27 15.39
CA GLY A 105 19.12 -2.56 16.66
C GLY A 105 18.78 -1.09 16.53
N PHE A 106 18.48 -0.60 15.32
CA PHE A 106 18.01 0.77 15.07
C PHE A 106 16.54 0.80 14.71
N LEU A 107 15.83 1.80 15.23
CA LEU A 107 14.52 2.24 14.74
C LEU A 107 14.73 3.32 13.68
N TYR A 108 14.22 3.09 12.50
CA TYR A 108 14.09 4.08 11.42
C TYR A 108 12.69 4.66 11.46
N SER A 109 12.58 5.97 11.25
CA SER A 109 11.30 6.66 11.22
C SER A 109 11.23 7.64 10.04
N TYR A 110 10.07 7.67 9.39
CA TYR A 110 9.72 8.68 8.41
C TYR A 110 8.78 9.68 9.07
N ALA A 111 9.16 10.96 9.08
CA ALA A 111 8.38 11.99 9.76
C ALA A 111 8.35 13.31 8.98
N THR A 112 7.23 14.00 9.07
CA THR A 112 7.07 15.37 8.55
C THR A 112 7.72 16.37 9.52
N ALA A 113 8.59 17.22 9.02
CA ALA A 113 9.32 18.24 9.79
C ALA A 113 9.25 19.59 9.07
N GLY A 114 8.21 20.38 9.36
CA GLY A 114 7.94 21.65 8.67
C GLY A 114 7.48 21.42 7.22
N GLU A 115 8.23 21.92 6.25
CA GLU A 115 7.91 21.82 4.82
C GLU A 115 8.59 20.62 4.12
N GLU A 116 9.23 19.73 4.89
CA GLU A 116 9.86 18.52 4.36
C GLU A 116 9.49 17.27 5.17
N ASN A 117 9.52 16.15 4.52
CA ASN A 117 9.58 14.85 5.16
C ASN A 117 11.03 14.40 5.25
N ARG A 118 11.37 13.68 6.32
CA ARG A 118 12.72 13.16 6.55
C ARG A 118 12.70 11.73 7.06
N ILE A 119 13.81 11.04 6.85
CA ILE A 119 14.08 9.74 7.46
C ILE A 119 15.23 9.94 8.45
N GLU A 120 15.03 9.46 9.67
CA GLU A 120 16.07 9.40 10.68
C GLU A 120 16.09 8.01 11.32
N ARG A 121 17.26 7.63 11.91
CA ARG A 121 17.36 6.43 12.73
C ARG A 121 17.82 6.76 14.13
N ARG A 122 17.47 5.89 15.08
CA ARG A 122 17.87 5.95 16.48
C ARG A 122 18.17 4.57 16.98
N GLU A 123 19.26 4.42 17.74
CA GLU A 123 19.54 3.17 18.41
C GLU A 123 18.41 2.82 19.40
N LEU A 124 17.95 1.57 19.34
CA LEU A 124 17.03 1.02 20.32
C LEU A 124 17.84 0.53 21.53
N THR A 125 17.82 1.32 22.59
CA THR A 125 18.49 0.98 23.84
C THR A 125 17.55 0.19 24.75
N ARG A 126 18.11 -0.63 25.63
CA ARG A 126 17.32 -1.38 26.62
C ARG A 126 17.82 -1.08 28.02
N SER A 127 16.91 -0.61 28.89
CA SER A 127 17.18 -0.37 30.29
C SER A 127 16.08 -0.99 31.13
N THR A 128 16.47 -1.80 32.14
CA THR A 128 15.52 -2.46 33.08
C THR A 128 14.37 -3.21 32.41
N GLY A 129 14.65 -3.80 31.22
CA GLY A 129 13.66 -4.59 30.46
C GLY A 129 12.79 -3.80 29.47
N SER A 130 12.91 -2.47 29.44
CA SER A 130 12.14 -1.57 28.57
C SER A 130 13.00 -0.95 27.49
N LEU A 131 12.41 -0.69 26.31
CA LEU A 131 13.11 0.00 25.21
C LEU A 131 13.14 1.52 25.46
N GLY A 132 14.14 2.16 24.89
CA GLY A 132 14.33 3.60 24.82
C GLY A 132 14.95 3.98 23.49
N LEU A 133 14.90 5.27 23.14
CA LEU A 133 15.47 5.82 21.90
C LEU A 133 16.81 6.53 22.19
N GLY A 134 17.83 6.19 21.41
CA GLY A 134 19.09 6.92 21.34
C GLY A 134 18.95 8.29 20.65
N LEU A 135 20.08 8.95 20.41
CA LEU A 135 20.14 10.21 19.68
C LEU A 135 19.74 10.02 18.21
N PRO A 136 19.12 11.03 17.58
CA PRO A 136 18.77 10.97 16.18
C PRO A 136 20.00 11.04 15.28
N GLU A 137 19.98 10.23 14.24
CA GLU A 137 20.88 10.32 13.09
C GLU A 137 20.01 10.51 11.84
N VAL A 138 20.21 11.62 11.11
CA VAL A 138 19.45 11.92 9.90
C VAL A 138 19.99 11.09 8.75
N ILE A 139 19.10 10.35 8.08
CA ILE A 139 19.40 9.47 6.94
C ILE A 139 19.07 10.16 5.62
N LEU A 140 17.92 10.83 5.55
CA LEU A 140 17.48 11.53 4.35
C LEU A 140 16.64 12.76 4.72
N THR A 141 16.86 13.87 4.01
CA THR A 141 16.06 15.10 4.05
C THR A 141 15.69 15.53 2.63
N GLY A 142 14.94 16.63 2.50
CA GLY A 142 14.60 17.23 1.20
C GLY A 142 13.50 16.50 0.44
N ILE A 143 12.73 15.63 1.08
CA ILE A 143 11.48 15.12 0.52
C ILE A 143 10.40 16.18 0.78
N GLU A 144 9.81 16.74 -0.28
CA GLU A 144 8.76 17.78 -0.15
C GLU A 144 7.59 17.25 0.69
N ALA A 145 7.11 18.05 1.65
CA ALA A 145 5.95 17.76 2.45
C ALA A 145 4.80 18.72 2.17
N ALA A 146 3.58 18.23 2.32
CA ALA A 146 2.37 19.04 2.19
C ALA A 146 1.28 18.52 3.15
N PRO A 147 0.15 19.22 3.29
CA PRO A 147 -0.99 18.72 4.04
C PRO A 147 -1.57 17.38 3.50
N ILE A 148 -1.21 17.01 2.28
CA ILE A 148 -1.65 15.77 1.60
C ILE A 148 -0.46 15.09 0.90
N HIS A 149 -0.60 13.79 0.63
CA HIS A 149 0.30 13.00 -0.22
C HIS A 149 1.75 12.99 0.27
N ASN A 150 1.97 12.63 1.51
CA ASN A 150 3.33 12.52 2.07
C ASN A 150 3.96 11.14 1.86
N GLY A 151 3.22 10.15 1.36
CA GLY A 151 3.69 8.77 1.30
C GLY A 151 3.95 8.19 2.69
N GLY A 152 5.20 7.87 2.98
CA GLY A 152 5.69 7.66 4.35
C GLY A 152 5.89 6.21 4.77
N ARG A 153 5.61 5.20 3.94
CA ARG A 153 5.94 3.82 4.29
C ARG A 153 7.42 3.58 4.09
N ILE A 154 8.07 3.01 5.11
CA ILE A 154 9.46 2.55 5.03
C ILE A 154 9.56 1.09 5.43
N ALA A 155 10.41 0.34 4.74
CA ALA A 155 10.70 -1.05 5.06
C ALA A 155 12.05 -1.47 4.49
N PHE A 156 12.69 -2.44 5.12
CA PHE A 156 13.87 -3.10 4.55
C PHE A 156 13.47 -4.22 3.62
N GLY A 157 14.02 -4.19 2.41
CA GLY A 157 13.81 -5.25 1.43
C GLY A 157 14.63 -6.51 1.74
N PRO A 158 14.36 -7.61 1.01
CA PRO A 158 15.14 -8.85 1.15
C PRO A 158 16.60 -8.68 0.76
N ASP A 159 16.95 -7.61 0.04
CA ASP A 159 18.33 -7.20 -0.29
C ASP A 159 19.03 -6.43 0.84
N GLY A 160 18.35 -6.21 1.99
CA GLY A 160 18.86 -5.49 3.14
C GLY A 160 18.92 -3.97 2.97
N LEU A 161 18.35 -3.42 1.89
CA LEU A 161 18.28 -1.98 1.64
C LEU A 161 16.98 -1.39 2.15
N LEU A 162 17.01 -0.10 2.51
CA LEU A 162 15.86 0.65 2.97
C LEU A 162 15.08 1.20 1.77
N TYR A 163 13.80 0.87 1.70
CA TYR A 163 12.86 1.45 0.74
C TYR A 163 11.95 2.44 1.45
N ALA A 164 11.61 3.53 0.75
CA ALA A 164 10.70 4.55 1.25
C ALA A 164 9.73 4.99 0.16
N THR A 165 8.45 5.08 0.49
CA THR A 165 7.45 5.66 -0.39
C THR A 165 7.32 7.16 -0.15
N THR A 166 7.23 7.95 -1.20
CA THR A 166 7.01 9.39 -1.14
C THR A 166 5.83 9.79 -2.01
N GLY A 167 4.97 10.65 -1.49
CA GLY A 167 3.89 11.23 -2.28
C GLY A 167 4.35 12.39 -3.15
N ASP A 168 3.47 12.85 -4.03
CA ASP A 168 3.73 14.01 -4.90
C ASP A 168 3.60 15.36 -4.17
N ALA A 169 3.27 15.36 -2.88
CA ALA A 169 3.03 16.55 -2.05
C ALA A 169 2.05 17.57 -2.69
N GLY A 170 1.13 17.07 -3.55
CA GLY A 170 0.23 17.92 -4.34
C GLY A 170 0.86 18.56 -5.58
N ASN A 171 2.16 18.43 -5.76
CA ASN A 171 2.90 18.84 -6.96
C ASN A 171 2.97 17.69 -7.97
N ARG A 172 1.90 17.51 -8.75
CA ARG A 172 1.73 16.37 -9.65
C ARG A 172 2.90 16.17 -10.63
N GLY A 173 3.52 17.25 -11.07
CA GLY A 173 4.62 17.22 -12.04
C GLY A 173 5.89 16.58 -11.48
N SER A 174 6.12 16.65 -10.15
CA SER A 174 7.28 16.05 -9.52
C SER A 174 7.29 14.51 -9.64
N ALA A 175 6.12 13.87 -9.79
CA ALA A 175 6.04 12.43 -9.96
C ALA A 175 6.78 11.92 -11.21
N GLN A 176 6.78 12.69 -12.31
CA GLN A 176 7.48 12.36 -13.56
C GLN A 176 8.92 12.92 -13.62
N ASP A 177 9.27 13.85 -12.74
CA ASP A 177 10.62 14.39 -12.64
C ASP A 177 11.52 13.44 -11.84
N THR A 178 12.43 12.73 -12.52
CA THR A 178 13.35 11.77 -11.89
C THR A 178 14.45 12.43 -11.06
N THR A 179 14.56 13.74 -11.04
CA THR A 179 15.46 14.51 -10.17
C THR A 179 14.80 14.89 -8.84
N SER A 180 13.46 14.81 -8.76
CA SER A 180 12.66 15.00 -7.54
C SER A 180 12.58 13.72 -6.72
N LEU A 181 12.54 13.86 -5.39
CA LEU A 181 12.27 12.74 -4.47
C LEU A 181 10.77 12.51 -4.24
N SER A 182 9.88 13.38 -4.77
CA SER A 182 8.44 13.33 -4.57
C SER A 182 7.73 12.48 -5.62
N GLY A 183 6.73 11.69 -5.22
CA GLY A 183 6.01 10.78 -6.11
C GLY A 183 6.86 9.59 -6.57
N LYS A 184 7.56 8.95 -5.63
CA LYS A 184 8.57 7.91 -5.86
C LYS A 184 8.44 6.74 -4.90
N ILE A 185 9.05 5.63 -5.28
CA ILE A 185 9.62 4.69 -4.32
C ILE A 185 11.14 4.90 -4.37
N LEU A 186 11.74 5.21 -3.23
CA LEU A 186 13.17 5.42 -3.05
C LEU A 186 13.81 4.13 -2.54
N ARG A 187 15.09 3.89 -2.87
CA ARG A 187 15.90 2.77 -2.37
C ARG A 187 17.29 3.27 -2.00
N MET A 188 17.73 2.95 -0.79
CA MET A 188 18.97 3.44 -0.21
C MET A 188 19.60 2.40 0.73
N THR A 189 20.87 2.59 1.04
CA THR A 189 21.51 1.84 2.12
C THR A 189 20.97 2.26 3.49
N ALA A 190 21.26 1.51 4.53
CA ALA A 190 20.80 1.81 5.90
C ALA A 190 21.33 3.16 6.44
N ASP A 191 22.37 3.72 5.84
CA ASP A 191 22.96 5.04 6.14
C ASP A 191 22.63 6.11 5.10
N GLY A 192 21.68 5.83 4.17
CA GLY A 192 21.13 6.80 3.21
C GLY A 192 21.93 6.96 1.92
N ALA A 193 22.99 6.16 1.69
CA ALA A 193 23.75 6.24 0.44
C ALA A 193 22.98 5.60 -0.72
N VAL A 194 23.31 6.05 -1.94
CA VAL A 194 22.75 5.49 -3.17
C VAL A 194 23.40 4.14 -3.47
N PRO A 195 22.63 3.03 -3.59
CA PRO A 195 23.15 1.76 -4.04
C PRO A 195 23.69 1.82 -5.47
N GLU A 196 24.80 1.11 -5.75
CA GLU A 196 25.43 1.10 -7.07
C GLU A 196 24.53 0.49 -8.15
N ASP A 197 23.64 -0.40 -7.77
CA ASP A 197 22.68 -1.12 -8.63
C ASP A 197 21.30 -0.46 -8.71
N ASN A 198 21.15 0.78 -8.23
CA ASN A 198 19.91 1.54 -8.44
C ASN A 198 19.70 1.79 -9.95
N PRO A 199 18.44 1.75 -10.42
CA PRO A 199 18.13 1.82 -11.85
C PRO A 199 18.53 3.15 -12.50
N LEU A 200 18.58 4.24 -11.71
CA LEU A 200 19.05 5.56 -12.15
C LEU A 200 20.38 5.86 -11.47
N PRO A 201 21.50 5.90 -12.20
CA PRO A 201 22.84 6.10 -11.62
C PRO A 201 22.91 7.36 -10.75
N GLY A 202 23.41 7.20 -9.52
CA GLY A 202 23.56 8.30 -8.56
C GLY A 202 22.25 8.84 -7.99
N SER A 203 21.13 8.16 -8.19
CA SER A 203 19.82 8.55 -7.69
C SER A 203 19.26 7.52 -6.70
N LEU A 204 18.54 8.00 -5.68
CA LEU A 204 17.77 7.15 -4.76
C LEU A 204 16.48 6.61 -5.40
N VAL A 205 16.05 7.14 -6.54
CA VAL A 205 14.79 6.76 -7.20
C VAL A 205 14.85 5.33 -7.70
N TYR A 206 14.00 4.48 -7.14
CA TYR A 206 13.81 3.09 -7.56
C TYR A 206 12.70 2.95 -8.59
N SER A 207 11.55 3.64 -8.37
CA SER A 207 10.46 3.78 -9.33
C SER A 207 9.84 5.17 -9.23
N TYR A 208 9.10 5.59 -10.25
CA TYR A 208 8.54 6.94 -10.33
C TYR A 208 7.17 6.96 -10.99
N GLY A 209 6.55 8.14 -11.04
CA GLY A 209 5.19 8.27 -11.55
C GLY A 209 4.13 7.82 -10.55
N HIS A 210 4.40 8.01 -9.26
CA HIS A 210 3.50 7.71 -8.15
C HIS A 210 2.80 8.98 -7.65
N ARG A 211 1.57 8.82 -7.16
CA ARG A 211 0.82 9.92 -6.53
C ARG A 211 1.00 9.92 -5.01
N ASN A 212 0.58 8.85 -4.34
CA ASN A 212 0.67 8.72 -2.87
C ASN A 212 0.72 7.26 -2.44
N PRO A 213 1.81 6.54 -2.68
CA PRO A 213 1.98 5.17 -2.25
C PRO A 213 2.16 5.12 -0.72
N GLN A 214 1.41 4.24 -0.03
CA GLN A 214 1.41 4.12 1.43
C GLN A 214 1.66 2.70 1.95
N GLY A 215 1.84 1.73 1.09
CA GLY A 215 2.18 0.37 1.46
C GLY A 215 3.26 -0.21 0.53
N ILE A 216 4.21 -0.95 1.10
CA ILE A 216 5.18 -1.77 0.38
C ILE A 216 5.38 -3.10 1.09
N ALA A 217 5.48 -4.17 0.32
CA ALA A 217 5.80 -5.51 0.85
C ALA A 217 6.42 -6.37 -0.26
N TRP A 218 7.15 -7.42 0.12
CA TRP A 218 7.77 -8.37 -0.80
C TRP A 218 7.19 -9.76 -0.59
N ASP A 219 7.05 -10.51 -1.69
CA ASP A 219 6.82 -11.93 -1.62
C ASP A 219 8.14 -12.71 -1.40
N ALA A 220 8.03 -14.03 -1.30
CA ALA A 220 9.17 -14.90 -1.05
C ALA A 220 10.17 -14.94 -2.24
N GLU A 221 9.71 -14.61 -3.44
CA GLU A 221 10.50 -14.52 -4.66
C GLU A 221 11.21 -13.16 -4.79
N GLY A 222 10.92 -12.20 -3.89
CA GLY A 222 11.47 -10.85 -3.89
C GLY A 222 10.73 -9.87 -4.78
N THR A 223 9.52 -10.20 -5.24
CA THR A 223 8.67 -9.26 -5.97
C THR A 223 8.15 -8.19 -5.03
N LEU A 224 8.40 -6.93 -5.35
CA LEU A 224 7.93 -5.78 -4.59
C LEU A 224 6.51 -5.37 -5.03
N TYR A 225 5.61 -5.28 -4.07
CA TYR A 225 4.25 -4.75 -4.23
C TYR A 225 4.13 -3.39 -3.56
N SER A 226 3.28 -2.52 -4.12
CA SER A 226 2.93 -1.24 -3.51
C SER A 226 1.45 -0.96 -3.66
N SER A 227 0.82 -0.49 -2.59
CA SER A 227 -0.53 0.08 -2.60
C SER A 227 -0.47 1.58 -2.72
N GLU A 228 -1.39 2.16 -3.50
CA GLU A 228 -1.35 3.57 -3.83
C GLU A 228 -2.74 4.21 -3.86
N PHE A 229 -2.86 5.41 -3.31
CA PHE A 229 -4.05 6.25 -3.44
C PHE A 229 -4.05 6.98 -4.78
N GLY A 230 -5.04 6.71 -5.60
CA GLY A 230 -5.34 7.52 -6.77
C GLY A 230 -6.01 8.84 -6.43
N GLN A 231 -6.44 9.58 -7.45
CA GLN A 231 -7.07 10.88 -7.23
C GLN A 231 -8.59 10.75 -7.02
N ASN A 232 -9.30 10.35 -8.06
CA ASN A 232 -10.76 10.28 -8.03
C ASN A 232 -11.30 9.04 -8.74
N THR A 233 -10.46 8.34 -9.48
CA THR A 233 -10.89 7.27 -10.37
C THR A 233 -10.48 5.92 -9.83
N TRP A 234 -9.20 5.70 -9.58
CA TRP A 234 -8.66 4.41 -9.21
C TRP A 234 -7.58 4.50 -8.14
N ASP A 235 -7.75 3.74 -7.08
CA ASP A 235 -6.69 3.33 -6.18
C ASP A 235 -6.09 2.03 -6.71
N GLU A 236 -4.83 1.71 -6.37
CA GLU A 236 -4.05 0.73 -7.09
C GLU A 236 -3.28 -0.24 -6.18
N LEU A 237 -3.11 -1.47 -6.67
CA LEU A 237 -2.04 -2.36 -6.26
C LEU A 237 -1.08 -2.53 -7.43
N ASN A 238 0.17 -2.18 -7.22
CA ASN A 238 1.24 -2.21 -8.20
C ASN A 238 2.27 -3.30 -7.90
N VAL A 239 2.75 -3.99 -8.93
CA VAL A 239 4.00 -4.75 -8.89
C VAL A 239 5.13 -3.82 -9.31
N ILE A 240 6.09 -3.59 -8.43
CA ILE A 240 7.12 -2.57 -8.62
C ILE A 240 8.34 -3.14 -9.32
N THR A 241 8.70 -2.52 -10.42
CA THR A 241 9.89 -2.82 -11.22
C THR A 241 10.91 -1.70 -11.11
N ALA A 242 12.18 -2.04 -10.97
CA ALA A 242 13.28 -1.07 -10.94
C ALA A 242 13.27 -0.17 -12.19
N GLY A 243 13.29 1.14 -12.02
CA GLY A 243 13.20 2.13 -13.09
C GLY A 243 11.81 2.28 -13.73
N GLY A 244 10.79 1.59 -13.20
CA GLY A 244 9.44 1.62 -13.72
C GLY A 244 8.75 2.97 -13.54
N ASN A 245 7.93 3.35 -14.54
CA ASN A 245 7.06 4.53 -14.52
C ASN A 245 5.60 4.08 -14.36
N TYR A 246 4.94 4.48 -13.26
CA TYR A 246 3.56 4.10 -12.92
C TYR A 246 2.51 5.12 -13.38
N GLY A 247 2.96 6.14 -14.11
CA GLY A 247 2.14 6.95 -15.00
C GLY A 247 1.51 8.20 -14.40
N TRP A 248 1.42 8.36 -13.08
CA TRP A 248 0.89 9.58 -12.50
C TRP A 248 1.74 10.81 -12.89
N PRO A 249 1.15 11.96 -13.28
CA PRO A 249 -0.28 12.27 -13.42
C PRO A 249 -0.84 12.02 -14.83
N GLU A 250 -0.11 11.42 -15.72
CA GLU A 250 -0.46 11.22 -17.13
C GLU A 250 -1.55 10.17 -17.35
N VAL A 251 -1.59 9.16 -16.46
CA VAL A 251 -2.58 8.09 -16.38
C VAL A 251 -2.91 7.79 -14.92
N GLU A 252 -4.07 7.16 -14.69
CA GLU A 252 -4.55 6.64 -13.41
C GLU A 252 -5.24 5.31 -13.67
N GLY A 253 -4.86 4.25 -12.96
CA GLY A 253 -5.37 2.90 -13.16
C GLY A 253 -4.84 2.20 -14.41
N ILE A 254 -5.52 1.12 -14.80
CA ILE A 254 -5.19 0.30 -15.98
C ILE A 254 -5.51 1.11 -17.23
N ALA A 255 -4.50 1.67 -17.86
CA ALA A 255 -4.63 2.54 -19.02
C ALA A 255 -4.18 1.87 -20.33
N GLY A 256 -3.39 0.80 -20.28
CA GLY A 256 -2.82 0.12 -21.45
C GLY A 256 -1.94 1.05 -22.30
N ARG A 257 -1.36 2.09 -21.73
CA ARG A 257 -0.60 3.12 -22.45
C ARG A 257 0.89 2.80 -22.44
N ASN A 258 1.49 2.73 -23.62
CA ASN A 258 2.91 2.47 -23.77
C ASN A 258 3.76 3.48 -22.97
N GLY A 259 4.80 2.96 -22.29
CA GLY A 259 5.72 3.76 -21.47
C GLY A 259 5.31 3.87 -20.00
N PHE A 260 4.15 3.36 -19.62
CA PHE A 260 3.69 3.24 -18.24
C PHE A 260 3.42 1.78 -17.88
N ILE A 261 3.58 1.46 -16.61
CA ILE A 261 3.26 0.15 -16.05
C ILE A 261 1.88 0.26 -15.41
N ASP A 262 0.95 -0.58 -15.88
CA ASP A 262 -0.38 -0.66 -15.33
C ASP A 262 -0.39 -1.39 -13.97
N PRO A 263 -1.27 -1.02 -13.02
CA PRO A 263 -1.47 -1.76 -11.79
C PRO A 263 -1.99 -3.18 -12.08
N VAL A 264 -1.71 -4.11 -11.18
CA VAL A 264 -2.24 -5.49 -11.26
C VAL A 264 -3.69 -5.56 -10.78
N GLN A 265 -4.10 -4.60 -9.94
CA GLN A 265 -5.48 -4.44 -9.51
C GLN A 265 -5.79 -2.96 -9.23
N GLN A 266 -7.05 -2.56 -9.42
CA GLN A 266 -7.53 -1.20 -9.17
C GLN A 266 -8.93 -1.21 -8.54
N TRP A 267 -9.21 -0.20 -7.71
CA TRP A 267 -10.50 -0.04 -7.03
C TRP A 267 -10.94 1.42 -7.03
N LYS A 268 -12.24 1.65 -6.89
CA LYS A 268 -12.73 3.01 -6.66
C LYS A 268 -12.27 3.50 -5.28
N PRO A 269 -11.88 4.78 -5.13
CA PRO A 269 -11.42 5.31 -3.85
C PRO A 269 -12.42 5.18 -2.69
N VAL A 270 -13.73 5.09 -2.98
CA VAL A 270 -14.74 4.84 -1.96
C VAL A 270 -14.67 3.43 -1.37
N ASP A 271 -14.18 2.47 -2.13
CA ASP A 271 -14.10 1.05 -1.77
C ASP A 271 -12.70 0.65 -1.29
N ALA A 272 -11.73 1.59 -1.29
CA ALA A 272 -10.35 1.32 -0.97
C ALA A 272 -9.71 2.42 -0.09
N SER A 273 -8.95 3.33 -0.62
CA SER A 273 -7.92 4.12 0.07
C SER A 273 -6.90 3.20 0.75
N PRO A 274 -6.17 2.39 -0.08
CA PRO A 274 -5.32 1.32 0.41
C PRO A 274 -4.04 1.91 1.04
N SER A 275 -3.76 1.53 2.29
CA SER A 275 -2.60 2.01 3.03
C SER A 275 -1.59 0.88 3.24
N GLY A 276 -1.30 0.47 4.48
CA GLY A 276 -0.33 -0.57 4.72
C GLY A 276 -0.69 -1.91 4.07
N ILE A 277 0.33 -2.63 3.60
CA ILE A 277 0.19 -3.95 3.03
C ILE A 277 1.20 -4.92 3.65
N ALA A 278 0.86 -6.20 3.67
CA ALA A 278 1.75 -7.28 4.05
C ALA A 278 1.57 -8.47 3.10
N VAL A 279 2.66 -9.19 2.82
CA VAL A 279 2.57 -10.51 2.23
C VAL A 279 2.55 -11.55 3.36
N SER A 280 1.58 -12.44 3.32
CA SER A 280 1.48 -13.57 4.25
C SER A 280 0.99 -14.81 3.48
N GLY A 281 1.75 -15.90 3.56
CA GLY A 281 1.52 -17.05 2.70
C GLY A 281 1.62 -16.69 1.22
N GLU A 282 0.60 -17.03 0.46
CA GLU A 282 0.53 -16.81 -1.00
C GLU A 282 -0.37 -15.60 -1.37
N SER A 283 -0.49 -14.61 -0.48
CA SER A 283 -1.37 -13.47 -0.70
C SER A 283 -0.78 -12.15 -0.19
N VAL A 284 -1.15 -11.05 -0.88
CA VAL A 284 -0.99 -9.68 -0.39
C VAL A 284 -2.24 -9.30 0.39
N PHE A 285 -2.08 -8.86 1.63
CA PHE A 285 -3.13 -8.27 2.45
C PHE A 285 -3.02 -6.75 2.42
N ILE A 286 -4.14 -6.06 2.30
CA ILE A 286 -4.22 -4.61 2.12
C ILE A 286 -5.21 -4.03 3.11
N SER A 287 -4.75 -3.12 3.97
CA SER A 287 -5.60 -2.33 4.85
C SER A 287 -6.22 -1.17 4.08
N ASN A 288 -7.55 -1.02 4.17
CA ASN A 288 -8.28 0.00 3.43
C ASN A 288 -8.92 0.98 4.41
N LEU A 289 -8.57 2.27 4.26
CA LEU A 289 -9.05 3.34 5.14
C LEU A 289 -10.50 3.70 4.84
N ARG A 290 -10.77 4.24 3.66
CA ARG A 290 -12.12 4.66 3.28
C ARG A 290 -13.03 3.48 2.99
N GLY A 291 -12.47 2.39 2.48
CA GLY A 291 -13.16 1.15 2.20
C GLY A 291 -13.47 0.33 3.46
N GLU A 292 -12.89 0.68 4.62
CA GLU A 292 -13.14 0.06 5.93
C GLU A 292 -13.11 -1.47 5.89
N ARG A 293 -12.04 -2.04 5.28
CA ARG A 293 -11.91 -3.49 5.09
C ARG A 293 -10.46 -3.93 5.02
N LEU A 294 -10.23 -5.18 5.32
CA LEU A 294 -9.02 -5.90 4.96
C LEU A 294 -9.28 -6.61 3.63
N ARG A 295 -8.40 -6.42 2.65
CA ARG A 295 -8.48 -7.10 1.36
C ARG A 295 -7.33 -8.06 1.19
N GLU A 296 -7.61 -9.26 0.71
CA GLU A 296 -6.64 -10.25 0.31
C GLU A 296 -6.60 -10.35 -1.21
N VAL A 297 -5.39 -10.31 -1.77
CA VAL A 297 -5.12 -10.48 -3.21
C VAL A 297 -4.17 -11.65 -3.37
N PRO A 298 -4.60 -12.77 -3.99
CA PRO A 298 -3.74 -13.93 -4.23
C PRO A 298 -2.60 -13.59 -5.18
N LEU A 299 -1.37 -14.01 -4.86
CA LEU A 299 -0.20 -13.82 -5.74
C LEU A 299 -0.35 -14.53 -7.08
N ALA A 300 -1.01 -15.70 -7.09
CA ALA A 300 -1.21 -16.51 -8.29
C ALA A 300 -2.19 -15.88 -9.30
N ASP A 301 -3.17 -15.10 -8.84
CA ASP A 301 -4.09 -14.34 -9.70
C ASP A 301 -4.44 -12.99 -9.05
N PRO A 302 -3.58 -11.98 -9.18
CA PRO A 302 -3.76 -10.69 -8.53
C PRO A 302 -4.93 -9.86 -9.10
N ARG A 303 -5.68 -10.39 -10.07
CA ARG A 303 -6.92 -9.78 -10.58
C ARG A 303 -8.14 -10.13 -9.75
N THR A 304 -8.01 -11.03 -8.78
CA THR A 304 -9.08 -11.43 -7.87
C THR A 304 -8.80 -10.90 -6.47
N SER A 305 -9.83 -10.75 -5.65
CA SER A 305 -9.66 -10.38 -4.24
C SER A 305 -10.75 -10.97 -3.36
N THR A 306 -10.43 -11.12 -2.08
CA THR A 306 -11.39 -11.44 -1.02
C THR A 306 -11.39 -10.32 0.01
N GLU A 307 -12.57 -9.90 0.45
CA GLU A 307 -12.74 -8.83 1.42
C GLU A 307 -13.18 -9.39 2.76
N TYR A 308 -12.55 -8.92 3.83
CA TYR A 308 -12.80 -9.30 5.21
C TYR A 308 -13.06 -8.07 6.07
N LEU A 309 -13.77 -8.23 7.17
CA LEU A 309 -13.99 -7.22 8.20
C LEU A 309 -14.66 -5.93 7.66
N THR A 310 -15.43 -6.02 6.58
CA THR A 310 -16.01 -4.87 5.89
C THR A 310 -16.99 -4.12 6.79
N GLY A 311 -16.65 -2.88 7.17
CA GLY A 311 -17.46 -2.02 8.05
C GLY A 311 -17.48 -2.44 9.53
N GLU A 312 -16.72 -3.48 9.93
CA GLU A 312 -16.77 -4.01 11.30
C GLU A 312 -15.91 -3.21 12.29
N HIS A 313 -14.77 -2.68 11.83
CA HIS A 313 -13.78 -2.00 12.66
C HIS A 313 -13.46 -0.59 12.17
N GLY A 314 -14.22 -0.08 11.19
CA GLY A 314 -13.96 1.21 10.56
C GLY A 314 -12.70 1.19 9.70
N ARG A 315 -11.98 2.28 9.73
CA ARG A 315 -10.78 2.53 8.91
C ARG A 315 -9.62 1.64 9.34
N LEU A 316 -9.03 0.89 8.40
CA LEU A 316 -7.83 0.10 8.63
C LEU A 316 -6.62 0.81 8.00
N ARG A 317 -5.57 1.08 8.81
CA ARG A 317 -4.37 1.82 8.40
C ARG A 317 -3.22 0.92 7.97
N ASP A 318 -2.96 -0.11 8.73
CA ASP A 318 -1.82 -0.98 8.51
C ASP A 318 -2.23 -2.44 8.67
N VAL A 319 -1.52 -3.31 8.00
CA VAL A 319 -1.57 -4.75 8.21
C VAL A 319 -0.14 -5.27 8.20
N VAL A 320 0.20 -6.12 9.15
CA VAL A 320 1.55 -6.67 9.27
C VAL A 320 1.49 -8.17 9.51
N SER A 321 2.44 -8.89 8.92
CA SER A 321 2.75 -10.26 9.30
C SER A 321 3.70 -10.23 10.49
N THR A 322 3.30 -10.85 11.60
CA THR A 322 4.08 -10.87 12.83
C THR A 322 5.18 -11.93 12.76
N PRO A 323 6.21 -11.88 13.63
CA PRO A 323 7.26 -12.88 13.66
C PRO A 323 6.80 -14.33 13.91
N ASP A 324 5.62 -14.53 14.51
CA ASP A 324 5.01 -15.84 14.71
C ASP A 324 4.09 -16.27 13.55
N GLY A 325 4.03 -15.46 12.48
CA GLY A 325 3.22 -15.72 11.29
C GLY A 325 1.75 -15.31 11.41
N SER A 326 1.34 -14.69 12.52
CA SER A 326 0.00 -14.12 12.66
C SER A 326 -0.17 -12.88 11.78
N LEU A 327 -1.41 -12.55 11.45
CA LEU A 327 -1.76 -11.33 10.73
C LEU A 327 -2.39 -10.33 11.72
N TRP A 328 -1.82 -9.13 11.81
CA TRP A 328 -2.38 -8.05 12.62
C TRP A 328 -2.86 -6.92 11.76
N ALA A 329 -4.04 -6.38 12.06
CA ALA A 329 -4.60 -5.18 11.43
C ALA A 329 -4.65 -4.03 12.45
N LEU A 330 -4.29 -2.83 12.00
CA LEU A 330 -4.27 -1.60 12.79
C LEU A 330 -5.44 -0.71 12.34
N THR A 331 -6.32 -0.32 13.28
CA THR A 331 -7.39 0.64 12.99
C THR A 331 -6.86 2.08 12.98
N ASN A 332 -7.63 3.03 12.43
CA ASN A 332 -7.26 4.44 12.37
C ASN A 332 -8.51 5.33 12.32
N ASN A 333 -9.33 5.20 13.34
CA ASN A 333 -10.59 5.92 13.46
C ASN A 333 -10.43 7.28 14.16
N THR A 334 -9.33 7.48 14.91
CA THR A 334 -9.02 8.72 15.62
C THR A 334 -8.27 9.75 14.77
N ASP A 335 -7.99 9.46 13.49
CA ASP A 335 -7.23 10.31 12.57
C ASP A 335 -7.95 11.61 12.10
N GLY A 336 -9.13 11.89 12.67
CA GLY A 336 -9.99 13.02 12.31
C GLY A 336 -10.88 12.80 11.07
N ARG A 337 -10.81 11.62 10.44
CA ARG A 337 -11.62 11.23 9.27
C ARG A 337 -12.52 10.03 9.55
N GLY A 338 -12.27 9.31 10.65
CA GLY A 338 -13.07 8.18 11.12
C GLY A 338 -14.15 8.58 12.12
N GLY A 339 -14.91 7.58 12.56
CA GLY A 339 -15.89 7.68 13.65
C GLY A 339 -15.42 6.80 14.82
N PRO A 340 -14.52 7.29 15.71
CA PRO A 340 -13.93 6.45 16.73
C PRO A 340 -14.96 5.94 17.75
N GLY A 341 -14.86 4.65 18.06
CA GLY A 341 -15.51 4.03 19.20
C GLY A 341 -14.72 4.25 20.50
N PRO A 342 -15.25 3.80 21.65
CA PRO A 342 -14.63 4.05 22.95
C PRO A 342 -13.26 3.38 23.16
N ASP A 343 -12.95 2.32 22.39
CA ASP A 343 -11.72 1.55 22.51
C ASP A 343 -10.74 1.80 21.35
N ASP A 344 -11.08 2.70 20.42
CA ASP A 344 -10.22 3.02 19.26
C ASP A 344 -9.04 3.92 19.67
N ASP A 345 -7.91 3.83 18.95
CA ASP A 345 -7.65 2.84 17.91
C ASP A 345 -7.05 1.56 18.48
N ARG A 346 -7.09 0.50 17.70
CA ARG A 346 -6.77 -0.85 18.16
C ARG A 346 -5.81 -1.56 17.20
N ILE A 347 -5.07 -2.54 17.74
CA ILE A 347 -4.48 -3.62 16.98
C ILE A 347 -5.32 -4.87 17.15
N LEU A 348 -5.67 -5.48 16.04
CA LEU A 348 -6.49 -6.68 15.95
C LEU A 348 -5.65 -7.81 15.35
N ARG A 349 -5.58 -8.96 16.03
CA ARG A 349 -5.14 -10.20 15.42
C ARG A 349 -6.27 -10.74 14.56
N VAL A 350 -5.98 -11.05 13.30
CA VAL A 350 -6.98 -11.51 12.33
C VAL A 350 -6.82 -13.02 12.12
N ASP A 351 -7.91 -13.76 12.28
CA ASP A 351 -8.00 -15.17 11.95
C ASP A 351 -8.95 -15.33 10.76
N LEU A 352 -8.44 -15.84 9.67
CA LEU A 352 -9.17 -16.04 8.41
C LEU A 352 -9.89 -17.40 8.35
N GLY A 353 -9.83 -18.21 9.43
CA GLY A 353 -10.54 -19.49 9.51
C GLY A 353 -10.03 -20.57 8.56
N ARG A 354 -8.74 -20.54 8.18
CA ARG A 354 -8.08 -21.46 7.22
C ARG A 354 -6.73 -21.96 7.71
#